data_b1cb560d2722c36557e8056a792be5e1
#
_entry.id   b1cb560d2722c36557e8056a792be5e1
#
_cell.length_a   1.000
_cell.length_b   1.000
_cell.length_c   1.000
_cell.angle_alpha   90.00
_cell.angle_beta   90.00
_cell.angle_gamma   90.00
#
_symmetry.space_group_name_H-M   'P 1'
#
loop_
_entity.id
_entity.type
_entity.pdbx_description
1 polymer ?
#
loop_
_entity_poly.entity_id
_entity_poly.type
_entity_poly.pdbx_seq_one_letter_code
_entity_poly.pdbx_strand_id
1 'polypeptide(L)'
;SMTGFPTSADIYLEMDGRKVAVVQSYTAKASKTSQSVEAFGESEPVATIEGQKRYTLELTRLYATDNAVSDGINFYDMANFSLVICKPDRRVIYSDCQWSGIEEDGRLNAMVAEKVTVVAAKRIETSA
;
A
#
# COMPACT_ATOMS: atom_id res chain seq x y z
N SER A 1 20.83 13.63 -9.08
CA SER A 1 19.78 14.12 -8.23
C SER A 1 19.71 15.61 -8.28
N MET A 2 18.60 16.08 -8.05
CA MET A 2 18.37 17.49 -7.97
C MET A 2 18.94 17.99 -6.69
N THR A 3 19.98 18.73 -6.78
CA THR A 3 20.53 19.36 -5.60
C THR A 3 19.71 20.60 -5.27
N GLY A 4 19.55 20.88 -4.01
CA GLY A 4 18.86 22.06 -3.54
C GLY A 4 17.37 21.91 -3.33
N PHE A 5 16.80 20.77 -3.68
CA PHE A 5 15.39 20.52 -3.38
C PHE A 5 15.27 19.40 -2.37
N PRO A 6 14.43 19.60 -1.34
CA PRO A 6 14.06 18.46 -0.53
C PRO A 6 13.38 17.47 -1.47
N THR A 7 13.98 16.32 -1.63
CA THR A 7 13.36 15.29 -2.43
C THR A 7 12.05 14.89 -1.77
N SER A 8 11.02 14.82 -2.57
CA SER A 8 9.81 14.17 -2.13
C SER A 8 10.14 12.73 -1.77
N ALA A 9 9.28 12.13 -0.98
CA ALA A 9 9.45 10.74 -0.59
C ALA A 9 9.61 9.85 -1.81
N ASP A 10 10.55 8.94 -1.74
CA ASP A 10 10.70 7.90 -2.74
C ASP A 10 9.70 6.80 -2.39
N ILE A 11 8.79 6.52 -3.30
CA ILE A 11 7.67 5.61 -3.05
C ILE A 11 7.74 4.48 -4.05
N TYR A 12 7.75 3.24 -3.55
CA TYR A 12 7.80 2.10 -4.46
C TYR A 12 7.07 0.89 -3.91
N LEU A 13 6.69 -0.01 -4.80
CA LEU A 13 6.16 -1.32 -4.46
C LEU A 13 7.28 -2.34 -4.51
N GLU A 14 7.27 -3.22 -3.53
CA GLU A 14 8.25 -4.30 -3.42
C GLU A 14 7.53 -5.64 -3.36
N MET A 15 8.05 -6.60 -4.10
CA MET A 15 7.54 -7.95 -4.13
C MET A 15 8.72 -8.90 -4.07
N ASP A 16 8.71 -9.81 -3.09
CA ASP A 16 9.80 -10.79 -2.91
C ASP A 16 11.19 -10.13 -2.82
N GLY A 17 11.27 -9.00 -2.13
CA GLY A 17 12.53 -8.29 -1.95
C GLY A 17 12.99 -7.46 -3.14
N ARG A 18 12.17 -7.33 -4.17
CA ARG A 18 12.52 -6.61 -5.40
C ARG A 18 11.57 -5.45 -5.63
N LYS A 19 12.12 -4.32 -6.03
CA LYS A 19 11.33 -3.16 -6.41
C LYS A 19 10.68 -3.46 -7.77
N VAL A 20 9.35 -3.42 -7.82
CA VAL A 20 8.61 -3.74 -9.04
C VAL A 20 7.90 -2.54 -9.65
N ALA A 21 7.67 -1.50 -8.88
CA ALA A 21 7.00 -0.31 -9.38
C ALA A 21 7.37 0.90 -8.55
N VAL A 22 7.28 2.07 -9.16
CA VAL A 22 7.46 3.36 -8.48
C VAL A 22 6.15 4.14 -8.57
N VAL A 23 5.92 4.99 -7.57
CA VAL A 23 4.66 5.72 -7.42
C VAL A 23 4.98 7.20 -7.27
N GLN A 24 4.22 8.04 -7.95
CA GLN A 24 4.46 9.47 -7.89
C GLN A 24 4.02 10.08 -6.56
N SER A 25 2.85 9.71 -6.07
CA SER A 25 2.33 10.25 -4.82
C SER A 25 1.36 9.28 -4.17
N TYR A 26 1.12 9.50 -2.89
CA TYR A 26 0.18 8.67 -2.14
C TYR A 26 -0.59 9.50 -1.12
N THR A 27 -1.75 9.00 -0.73
CA THR A 27 -2.43 9.41 0.49
C THR A 27 -2.75 8.18 1.29
N ALA A 28 -2.69 8.27 2.61
CA ALA A 28 -2.92 7.12 3.46
C ALA A 28 -3.96 7.46 4.53
N LYS A 29 -4.81 6.49 4.81
CA LYS A 29 -5.85 6.60 5.81
C LYS A 29 -5.87 5.33 6.64
N ALA A 30 -5.85 5.48 7.95
CA ALA A 30 -5.95 4.36 8.86
C ALA A 30 -7.38 4.25 9.36
N SER A 31 -7.86 3.03 9.48
CA SER A 31 -9.15 2.74 10.08
C SER A 31 -9.05 1.55 11.00
N LYS A 32 -9.95 1.50 11.97
CA LYS A 32 -10.00 0.44 12.94
C LYS A 32 -11.47 0.15 13.22
N THR A 33 -11.79 -1.12 13.23
CA THR A 33 -13.15 -1.55 13.54
C THR A 33 -13.17 -2.27 14.88
N SER A 34 -14.30 -2.24 15.53
CA SER A 34 -14.51 -3.01 16.75
C SER A 34 -15.91 -3.60 16.72
N GLN A 35 -16.09 -4.68 17.46
CA GLN A 35 -17.37 -5.35 17.57
C GLN A 35 -17.74 -5.51 19.02
N SER A 36 -19.02 -5.25 19.30
CA SER A 36 -19.58 -5.55 20.62
C SER A 36 -19.99 -7.01 20.67
N VAL A 37 -19.63 -7.66 21.78
CA VAL A 37 -20.01 -9.04 22.03
C VAL A 37 -21.12 -9.02 23.08
N GLU A 38 -22.23 -9.67 22.79
CA GLU A 38 -23.34 -9.77 23.71
C GLU A 38 -23.50 -11.20 24.19
N ALA A 39 -23.80 -11.34 25.49
CA ALA A 39 -24.16 -12.65 26.01
C ALA A 39 -25.59 -12.98 25.60
N PHE A 40 -25.84 -14.28 25.38
CA PHE A 40 -27.16 -14.76 25.03
C PHE A 40 -28.16 -14.41 26.13
N GLY A 41 -29.24 -13.74 25.76
CA GLY A 41 -30.28 -13.34 26.68
C GLY A 41 -30.04 -12.04 27.44
N GLU A 42 -28.92 -11.39 27.21
CA GLU A 42 -28.65 -10.08 27.81
C GLU A 42 -28.93 -8.98 26.81
N SER A 43 -29.32 -7.82 27.35
CA SER A 43 -29.64 -6.67 26.52
C SER A 43 -28.46 -5.76 26.24
N GLU A 44 -27.36 -5.93 26.96
CA GLU A 44 -26.18 -5.09 26.81
C GLU A 44 -24.96 -5.91 26.43
N PRO A 45 -24.04 -5.31 25.66
CA PRO A 45 -22.81 -6.01 25.31
C PRO A 45 -21.99 -6.35 26.56
N VAL A 46 -21.48 -7.58 26.64
CA VAL A 46 -20.62 -7.99 27.75
C VAL A 46 -19.15 -7.66 27.48
N ALA A 47 -18.78 -7.46 26.23
CA ALA A 47 -17.41 -7.14 25.84
C ALA A 47 -17.40 -6.44 24.50
N THR A 48 -16.31 -5.75 24.23
CA THR A 48 -16.01 -5.18 22.92
C THR A 48 -14.72 -5.84 22.41
N ILE A 49 -14.80 -6.43 21.24
CA ILE A 49 -13.63 -7.00 20.58
C ILE A 49 -13.05 -5.94 19.67
N GLU A 50 -11.77 -5.64 19.88
CA GLU A 50 -11.07 -4.71 19.04
C GLU A 50 -10.80 -5.32 17.68
N GLY A 51 -11.21 -4.62 16.62
CA GLY A 51 -10.97 -5.07 15.26
C GLY A 51 -9.54 -4.79 14.81
N GLN A 52 -9.17 -5.36 13.70
CA GLN A 52 -7.87 -5.13 13.11
C GLN A 52 -7.78 -3.73 12.52
N LYS A 53 -6.62 -3.13 12.64
CA LYS A 53 -6.30 -1.92 11.89
C LYS A 53 -6.15 -2.27 10.43
N ARG A 54 -6.64 -1.37 9.60
CA ARG A 54 -6.45 -1.45 8.17
C ARG A 54 -6.01 -0.10 7.67
N TYR A 55 -5.19 -0.13 6.64
CA TYR A 55 -4.66 1.07 6.04
C TYR A 55 -5.08 1.08 4.59
N THR A 56 -5.71 2.17 4.18
CA THR A 56 -6.12 2.34 2.79
C THR A 56 -5.26 3.43 2.20
N LEU A 57 -4.63 3.12 1.08
CA LEU A 57 -3.75 4.07 0.40
C LEU A 57 -4.24 4.28 -1.02
N GLU A 58 -4.30 5.53 -1.41
CA GLU A 58 -4.53 5.87 -2.80
C GLU A 58 -3.19 6.25 -3.41
N LEU A 59 -2.83 5.58 -4.49
CA LEU A 59 -1.58 5.79 -5.20
C LEU A 59 -1.87 6.47 -6.53
N THR A 60 -1.05 7.46 -6.84
CA THR A 60 -1.19 8.20 -8.09
C THR A 60 0.04 7.95 -8.96
N ARG A 61 -0.22 7.57 -10.18
CA ARG A 61 0.78 7.30 -11.22
C ARG A 61 1.77 6.22 -10.81
N LEU A 62 1.32 5.00 -11.01
CA LEU A 62 2.10 3.79 -10.75
C LEU A 62 2.78 3.36 -12.03
N TYR A 63 4.10 3.27 -11.99
CA TYR A 63 4.91 2.87 -13.13
C TYR A 63 5.68 1.59 -12.81
N ALA A 64 5.66 0.64 -13.71
CA ALA A 64 6.47 -0.57 -13.59
C ALA A 64 7.96 -0.23 -13.74
N THR A 65 8.81 -0.89 -12.95
CA THR A 65 10.25 -0.80 -13.15
C THR A 65 10.66 -1.57 -14.42
N ASP A 66 11.85 -1.28 -14.94
CA ASP A 66 12.35 -1.98 -16.10
C ASP A 66 12.48 -3.49 -15.85
N ASN A 67 12.91 -3.86 -14.65
CA ASN A 67 13.02 -5.26 -14.26
C ASN A 67 11.65 -5.94 -14.22
N ALA A 68 10.63 -5.26 -13.70
CA ALA A 68 9.28 -5.80 -13.64
C ALA A 68 8.73 -6.03 -15.05
N VAL A 69 8.99 -5.09 -15.97
CA VAL A 69 8.57 -5.23 -17.37
C VAL A 69 9.28 -6.41 -18.01
N SER A 70 10.60 -6.50 -17.82
CA SER A 70 11.40 -7.61 -18.37
C SER A 70 10.96 -8.97 -17.83
N ASP A 71 10.62 -9.03 -16.56
CA ASP A 71 10.17 -10.26 -15.92
C ASP A 71 8.73 -10.62 -16.24
N GLY A 72 8.00 -9.74 -16.91
CA GLY A 72 6.60 -9.99 -17.28
C GLY A 72 5.66 -10.04 -16.09
N ILE A 73 5.91 -9.24 -15.06
CA ILE A 73 5.06 -9.23 -13.87
C ILE A 73 3.65 -8.78 -14.23
N ASN A 74 2.67 -9.55 -13.79
CA ASN A 74 1.27 -9.19 -13.91
C ASN A 74 0.83 -8.47 -12.65
N PHE A 75 0.73 -7.15 -12.72
CA PHE A 75 0.38 -6.32 -11.56
C PHE A 75 -1.03 -6.59 -11.06
N TYR A 76 -1.94 -6.97 -11.95
CA TYR A 76 -3.32 -7.19 -11.55
C TYR A 76 -3.50 -8.42 -10.67
N ASP A 77 -2.56 -9.36 -10.76
CA ASP A 77 -2.56 -10.57 -9.95
C ASP A 77 -1.67 -10.47 -8.71
N MET A 78 -1.01 -9.34 -8.50
CA MET A 78 -0.15 -9.18 -7.33
C MET A 78 -0.94 -9.19 -6.04
N ALA A 79 -0.39 -9.86 -5.04
CA ALA A 79 -0.96 -9.92 -3.70
C ALA A 79 0.18 -10.02 -2.69
N ASN A 80 -0.10 -9.58 -1.47
CA ASN A 80 0.86 -9.66 -0.36
C ASN A 80 2.16 -8.92 -0.65
N PHE A 81 2.05 -7.80 -1.35
CA PHE A 81 3.20 -6.96 -1.64
C PHE A 81 3.38 -5.91 -0.55
N SER A 82 4.47 -5.18 -0.62
CA SER A 82 4.77 -4.08 0.29
C SER A 82 4.82 -2.75 -0.45
N LEU A 83 4.39 -1.70 0.21
CA LEU A 83 4.55 -0.33 -0.25
C LEU A 83 5.53 0.35 0.68
N VAL A 84 6.63 0.83 0.14
CA VAL A 84 7.70 1.45 0.91
C VAL A 84 7.76 2.92 0.58
N ILE A 85 7.78 3.74 1.63
CA ILE A 85 7.88 5.19 1.51
C ILE A 85 9.16 5.61 2.23
N CYS A 86 10.16 6.04 1.47
CA CYS A 86 11.42 6.47 2.01
C CYS A 86 11.40 7.98 2.22
N LYS A 87 11.43 8.40 3.47
CA LYS A 87 11.53 9.80 3.87
C LYS A 87 12.96 10.09 4.30
N PRO A 88 13.37 11.37 4.39
CA PRO A 88 14.74 11.69 4.76
C PRO A 88 15.20 11.11 6.10
N ASP A 89 14.31 11.03 7.07
CA ASP A 89 14.63 10.61 8.43
C ASP A 89 14.07 9.24 8.81
N ARG A 90 13.22 8.66 7.99
CA ARG A 90 12.59 7.39 8.32
C ARG A 90 12.05 6.70 7.07
N ARG A 91 11.70 5.45 7.26
CA ARG A 91 11.06 4.64 6.23
C ARG A 91 9.74 4.12 6.78
N VAL A 92 8.69 4.25 6.01
CA VAL A 92 7.38 3.71 6.35
C VAL A 92 7.09 2.56 5.39
N ILE A 93 6.74 1.41 5.95
CA ILE A 93 6.47 0.21 5.16
C ILE A 93 5.06 -0.26 5.47
N TYR A 94 4.23 -0.31 4.43
CA TYR A 94 2.92 -0.94 4.50
C TYR A 94 3.06 -2.33 3.89
N SER A 95 2.71 -3.36 4.65
CA SER A 95 2.88 -4.75 4.21
C SER A 95 1.57 -5.50 4.18
N ASP A 96 1.61 -6.69 3.59
CA ASP A 96 0.43 -7.49 3.30
C ASP A 96 -0.58 -6.66 2.52
N CYS A 97 -0.11 -6.02 1.47
CA CYS A 97 -0.92 -5.16 0.63
C CYS A 97 -1.70 -5.96 -0.41
N GLN A 98 -2.91 -5.51 -0.64
CA GLN A 98 -3.79 -6.03 -1.69
C GLN A 98 -4.36 -4.86 -2.47
N TRP A 99 -4.60 -5.06 -3.75
CA TRP A 99 -5.36 -4.07 -4.49
C TRP A 99 -6.80 -4.06 -3.97
N SER A 100 -7.31 -2.89 -3.68
CA SER A 100 -8.74 -2.73 -3.44
C SER A 100 -9.50 -2.69 -4.75
N GLY A 101 -8.85 -2.16 -5.77
CA GLY A 101 -9.37 -2.14 -7.11
C GLY A 101 -8.28 -1.69 -8.06
N ILE A 102 -8.06 -2.43 -9.11
CA ILE A 102 -7.13 -2.06 -10.16
C ILE A 102 -7.74 -2.49 -11.49
N GLU A 103 -7.77 -1.56 -12.43
CA GLU A 103 -8.29 -1.83 -13.76
C GLU A 103 -7.14 -2.09 -14.72
N GLU A 104 -7.33 -3.06 -15.59
CA GLU A 104 -6.37 -3.33 -16.63
C GLU A 104 -6.38 -2.18 -17.63
N ASP A 105 -5.21 -1.59 -17.84
CA ASP A 105 -5.03 -0.50 -18.78
C ASP A 105 -4.29 -1.04 -19.99
N GLY A 106 -4.90 -0.91 -21.16
CA GLY A 106 -4.31 -1.40 -22.40
C GLY A 106 -3.17 -0.55 -22.96
N ARG A 107 -2.58 0.34 -22.18
CA ARG A 107 -1.49 1.19 -22.63
C ARG A 107 -0.24 0.39 -22.93
N LEU A 108 0.53 0.88 -23.89
CA LEU A 108 1.78 0.23 -24.28
C LEU A 108 3.01 0.77 -23.55
N ASN A 109 2.84 1.71 -22.62
CA ASN A 109 3.94 2.26 -21.84
C ASN A 109 4.03 1.55 -20.49
N ALA A 110 5.02 1.94 -19.68
CA ALA A 110 5.27 1.33 -18.39
C ALA A 110 4.29 1.76 -17.29
N MET A 111 3.36 2.66 -17.59
CA MET A 111 2.37 3.07 -16.60
C MET A 111 1.35 1.98 -16.39
N VAL A 112 1.29 1.48 -15.16
CA VAL A 112 0.34 0.43 -14.77
C VAL A 112 -1.02 1.04 -14.47
N ALA A 113 -1.04 2.16 -13.76
CA ALA A 113 -2.29 2.81 -13.38
C ALA A 113 -2.07 4.29 -13.09
N GLU A 114 -3.04 5.11 -13.46
CA GLU A 114 -3.04 6.54 -13.10
C GLU A 114 -3.42 6.71 -11.63
N LYS A 115 -4.35 5.92 -11.16
CA LYS A 115 -4.82 5.97 -9.79
C LYS A 115 -5.27 4.57 -9.37
N VAL A 116 -4.85 4.12 -8.21
CA VAL A 116 -5.20 2.80 -7.70
C VAL A 116 -5.27 2.85 -6.19
N THR A 117 -6.12 2.01 -5.61
CA THR A 117 -6.29 1.92 -4.16
C THR A 117 -5.73 0.60 -3.66
N VAL A 118 -4.96 0.69 -2.58
CA VAL A 118 -4.32 -0.44 -1.91
C VAL A 118 -4.84 -0.51 -0.49
N VAL A 119 -5.07 -1.72 -0.01
CA VAL A 119 -5.37 -1.97 1.40
C VAL A 119 -4.22 -2.75 1.99
N ALA A 120 -3.67 -2.27 3.09
CA ALA A 120 -2.57 -2.92 3.79
C ALA A 120 -3.01 -3.35 5.19
N ALA A 121 -2.50 -4.49 5.62
CA ALA A 121 -2.81 -5.02 6.94
C ALA A 121 -1.86 -4.50 8.02
N LYS A 122 -0.64 -4.13 7.65
CA LYS A 122 0.40 -3.75 8.61
C LYS A 122 1.10 -2.47 8.19
N ARG A 123 1.55 -1.72 9.18
CA ARG A 123 2.37 -0.53 8.98
C ARG A 123 3.51 -0.54 9.97
N ILE A 124 4.72 -0.39 9.45
CA ILE A 124 5.94 -0.35 10.26
C ILE A 124 6.68 0.92 9.92
N GLU A 125 7.25 1.56 10.92
CA GLU A 125 8.08 2.74 10.74
C GLU A 125 9.46 2.43 11.29
N THR A 126 10.49 2.68 10.49
CA THR A 126 11.87 2.41 10.86
C THR A 126 12.73 3.64 10.64
N SER A 127 13.89 3.68 11.28
CA SER A 127 14.89 4.71 11.00
C SER A 127 15.44 4.53 9.60
N ALA A 128 15.70 5.67 8.96
CA ALA A 128 16.30 5.65 7.64
C ALA A 128 17.79 5.26 7.71
#